data_2f1cf52fd812450669bb1bc2b00fad0c
#
_entry.id   2f1cf52fd812450669bb1bc2b00fad0c
#
_cell.length_a   1.000
_cell.length_b   1.000
_cell.length_c   1.000
_cell.angle_alpha   90.00
_cell.angle_beta   90.00
_cell.angle_gamma   90.00
#
_symmetry.space_group_name_H-M   'P 1'
#
loop_
_entity.id
_entity.type
_entity.pdbx_description
1 polymer ?
#
loop_
_entity_poly.entity_id
_entity_poly.type
_entity_poly.pdbx_seq_one_letter_code
_entity_poly.pdbx_strand_id
1 'polypeptide(L)'
;MSNILEQDFGKEPLKIRDTEHYQKEYVQQFVEKWDDLIDWEARAKSEGRFFVEILKGREKVKILDVATGTGFHSVQLLKAGFDVTSADGNMEMLTKAFENARNRNLMLQTVHADWRWLNKDVHGKYDAIVCLGNSFTHLFDEGDRRRALAEFYAALKYDGILILDQRNYDSILDEGFSSKHTYYYCGDQVTAEPEHVDDSLARFRYSFPDGSKFHLNMFPLRKAYMRSLLKESGFQQIKTYGDFQETYQENDPDFFVHVAEKTYDDD
;
A
#
# COMPACT_ATOMS: atom_id res chain seq x y z
N MET A 1 -13.44 23.28 -23.02
CA MET A 1 -12.12 22.64 -23.03
C MET A 1 -11.66 22.62 -21.58
N SER A 2 -11.80 21.48 -20.90
CA SER A 2 -11.32 21.34 -19.54
C SER A 2 -9.78 21.36 -19.61
N ASN A 3 -9.15 22.24 -18.88
CA ASN A 3 -7.71 22.16 -18.66
C ASN A 3 -7.42 20.84 -17.94
N ILE A 4 -6.97 19.84 -18.66
CA ILE A 4 -6.39 18.66 -18.06
C ILE A 4 -5.07 19.15 -17.47
N LEU A 5 -5.04 19.32 -16.14
CA LEU A 5 -3.82 19.63 -15.44
C LEU A 5 -3.01 18.34 -15.37
N GLU A 6 -2.00 18.24 -16.22
CA GLU A 6 -0.97 17.20 -16.07
C GLU A 6 -0.21 17.46 -14.77
N GLN A 7 0.15 16.39 -14.09
CA GLN A 7 1.10 16.48 -12.97
C GLN A 7 2.39 17.11 -13.49
N ASP A 8 2.83 18.20 -12.88
CA ASP A 8 4.12 18.82 -13.22
C ASP A 8 5.22 18.22 -12.36
N PHE A 9 5.95 17.27 -12.91
CA PHE A 9 7.13 16.67 -12.29
C PHE A 9 8.43 17.42 -12.62
N GLY A 10 8.35 18.61 -13.22
CA GLY A 10 9.51 19.38 -13.66
C GLY A 10 10.14 18.80 -14.94
N LYS A 11 11.34 19.32 -15.27
CA LYS A 11 12.01 19.00 -16.55
C LYS A 11 12.64 17.59 -16.61
N GLU A 12 12.86 16.95 -15.46
CA GLU A 12 13.59 15.67 -15.37
C GLU A 12 12.90 14.69 -14.40
N PRO A 13 11.66 14.25 -14.69
CA PRO A 13 10.89 13.41 -13.78
C PRO A 13 11.56 12.06 -13.48
N LEU A 14 12.40 11.56 -14.37
CA LEU A 14 13.13 10.30 -14.20
C LEU A 14 14.33 10.40 -13.22
N LYS A 15 14.67 11.60 -12.76
CA LYS A 15 15.72 11.79 -11.75
C LYS A 15 15.18 11.92 -10.33
N ILE A 16 13.87 11.96 -10.16
CA ILE A 16 13.24 12.15 -8.85
C ILE A 16 13.22 10.84 -8.08
N ARG A 17 13.94 10.82 -6.95
CA ARG A 17 14.02 9.74 -5.98
C ARG A 17 13.90 10.32 -4.58
N ASP A 18 12.74 10.90 -4.31
CA ASP A 18 12.48 11.64 -3.07
C ASP A 18 11.20 11.11 -2.44
N THR A 19 11.29 10.69 -1.18
CA THR A 19 10.15 10.18 -0.40
C THR A 19 8.99 11.19 -0.36
N GLU A 20 9.29 12.50 -0.22
CA GLU A 20 8.25 13.54 -0.17
C GLU A 20 7.52 13.73 -1.50
N HIS A 21 8.04 13.15 -2.58
CA HIS A 21 7.48 13.37 -3.92
C HIS A 21 6.04 12.85 -4.07
N TYR A 22 5.66 11.81 -3.30
CA TYR A 22 4.29 11.29 -3.33
C TYR A 22 3.23 12.37 -3.10
N GLN A 23 3.51 13.41 -2.29
CA GLN A 23 2.59 14.51 -2.05
C GLN A 23 2.25 15.32 -3.31
N LYS A 24 3.16 15.34 -4.29
CA LYS A 24 2.96 15.99 -5.59
C LYS A 24 2.31 15.05 -6.62
N GLU A 25 2.40 13.75 -6.39
CA GLU A 25 1.84 12.72 -7.26
C GLU A 25 0.34 12.54 -7.01
N TYR A 26 -0.07 12.50 -5.74
CA TYR A 26 -1.47 12.37 -5.33
C TYR A 26 -2.20 13.73 -5.32
N VAL A 27 -2.19 14.40 -6.49
CA VAL A 27 -2.96 15.64 -6.68
C VAL A 27 -4.47 15.37 -6.62
N GLN A 28 -5.27 16.36 -6.23
CA GLN A 28 -6.72 16.23 -6.04
C GLN A 28 -7.41 15.53 -7.22
N GLN A 29 -7.10 15.90 -8.46
CA GLN A 29 -7.71 15.30 -9.65
C GLN A 29 -7.40 13.81 -9.80
N PHE A 30 -6.21 13.36 -9.39
CA PHE A 30 -5.87 11.95 -9.38
C PHE A 30 -6.60 11.21 -8.26
N VAL A 31 -6.67 11.82 -7.07
CA VAL A 31 -7.42 11.26 -5.93
C VAL A 31 -8.90 11.11 -6.26
N GLU A 32 -9.53 12.07 -6.94
CA GLU A 32 -10.92 11.99 -7.38
C GLU A 32 -11.19 10.80 -8.30
N LYS A 33 -10.18 10.40 -9.11
CA LYS A 33 -10.25 9.26 -10.05
C LYS A 33 -9.73 7.94 -9.46
N TRP A 34 -9.25 7.96 -8.22
CA TRP A 34 -8.63 6.78 -7.61
C TRP A 34 -9.58 5.59 -7.49
N ASP A 35 -10.87 5.86 -7.25
CA ASP A 35 -11.88 4.80 -7.16
C ASP A 35 -12.20 4.19 -8.54
N ASP A 36 -12.02 4.92 -9.65
CA ASP A 36 -12.10 4.37 -11.00
C ASP A 36 -10.89 3.48 -11.30
N LEU A 37 -9.70 3.86 -10.76
CA LEU A 37 -8.49 3.05 -10.86
C LEU A 37 -8.62 1.73 -10.09
N ILE A 38 -9.10 1.78 -8.84
CA ILE A 38 -9.11 0.62 -7.95
C ILE A 38 -10.22 -0.38 -8.30
N ASP A 39 -11.36 0.04 -8.82
CA ASP A 39 -12.55 -0.82 -9.02
C ASP A 39 -12.86 -1.68 -7.77
N TRP A 40 -13.56 -1.09 -6.82
CA TRP A 40 -13.80 -1.69 -5.51
C TRP A 40 -14.46 -3.07 -5.55
N GLU A 41 -15.34 -3.33 -6.52
CA GLU A 41 -16.05 -4.61 -6.62
C GLU A 41 -15.16 -5.69 -7.19
N ALA A 42 -14.45 -5.40 -8.27
CA ALA A 42 -13.53 -6.33 -8.90
C ALA A 42 -12.36 -6.68 -7.97
N ARG A 43 -11.82 -5.68 -7.26
CA ARG A 43 -10.77 -5.87 -6.26
C ARG A 43 -11.25 -6.73 -5.10
N ALA A 44 -12.41 -6.45 -4.51
CA ALA A 44 -12.95 -7.24 -3.42
C ALA A 44 -13.16 -8.70 -3.83
N LYS A 45 -13.58 -8.95 -5.07
CA LYS A 45 -13.71 -10.31 -5.62
C LYS A 45 -12.35 -10.99 -5.80
N SER A 46 -11.34 -10.26 -6.29
CA SER A 46 -9.98 -10.75 -6.48
C SER A 46 -9.30 -11.13 -5.17
N GLU A 47 -9.41 -10.28 -4.14
CA GLU A 47 -8.83 -10.51 -2.81
C GLU A 47 -9.59 -11.60 -2.03
N GLY A 48 -10.87 -11.77 -2.33
CA GLY A 48 -11.74 -12.69 -1.60
C GLY A 48 -11.76 -12.37 -0.10
N ARG A 49 -11.38 -13.34 0.71
CA ARG A 49 -11.30 -13.18 2.18
C ARG A 49 -9.87 -13.27 2.71
N PHE A 50 -8.87 -13.18 1.86
CA PHE A 50 -7.48 -13.44 2.23
C PHE A 50 -7.03 -12.66 3.48
N PHE A 51 -7.18 -11.34 3.49
CA PHE A 51 -6.77 -10.53 4.64
C PHE A 51 -7.59 -10.81 5.89
N VAL A 52 -8.89 -11.05 5.73
CA VAL A 52 -9.78 -11.41 6.85
C VAL A 52 -9.39 -12.76 7.45
N GLU A 53 -9.05 -13.74 6.63
CA GLU A 53 -8.65 -15.08 7.11
C GLU A 53 -7.31 -15.04 7.87
N ILE A 54 -6.32 -14.26 7.42
CA ILE A 54 -5.05 -14.07 8.16
C ILE A 54 -5.30 -13.45 9.55
N LEU A 55 -6.30 -12.57 9.67
CA LEU A 55 -6.62 -11.88 10.90
C LEU A 55 -7.57 -12.67 11.82
N LYS A 56 -8.22 -13.72 11.31
CA LYS A 56 -9.11 -14.58 12.09
C LYS A 56 -8.34 -15.40 13.14
N GLY A 57 -9.02 -15.70 14.23
CA GLY A 57 -8.45 -16.47 15.35
C GLY A 57 -7.84 -15.59 16.44
N ARG A 58 -7.85 -14.28 16.25
CA ARG A 58 -7.47 -13.28 17.25
C ARG A 58 -8.74 -12.62 17.79
N GLU A 59 -8.95 -12.62 19.11
CA GLU A 59 -10.11 -11.95 19.71
C GLU A 59 -9.94 -10.42 19.67
N LYS A 60 -10.99 -9.69 19.28
CA LYS A 60 -11.06 -8.21 19.29
C LYS A 60 -9.86 -7.54 18.58
N VAL A 61 -9.62 -7.91 17.34
CA VAL A 61 -8.50 -7.39 16.56
C VAL A 61 -8.65 -5.89 16.30
N LYS A 62 -7.71 -5.12 16.84
CA LYS A 62 -7.54 -3.69 16.54
C LYS A 62 -6.51 -3.53 15.43
N ILE A 63 -6.94 -2.97 14.31
CA ILE A 63 -6.14 -2.84 13.10
C ILE A 63 -5.79 -1.39 12.85
N LEU A 64 -4.55 -1.13 12.45
CA LEU A 64 -4.11 0.13 11.90
C LEU A 64 -3.85 -0.05 10.40
N ASP A 65 -4.67 0.57 9.56
CA ASP A 65 -4.40 0.70 8.13
C ASP A 65 -3.57 1.96 7.92
N VAL A 66 -2.28 1.79 7.61
CA VAL A 66 -1.34 2.92 7.50
C VAL A 66 -1.26 3.51 6.09
N ALA A 67 -1.90 2.87 5.13
CA ALA A 67 -1.93 3.28 3.72
C ALA A 67 -3.38 3.25 3.22
N THR A 68 -4.25 3.96 3.93
CA THR A 68 -5.70 3.92 3.74
C THR A 68 -6.13 4.27 2.30
N GLY A 69 -5.40 5.19 1.63
CA GLY A 69 -5.80 5.68 0.31
C GLY A 69 -7.24 6.19 0.34
N THR A 70 -8.07 5.77 -0.62
CA THR A 70 -9.51 6.12 -0.65
C THR A 70 -10.40 5.20 0.22
N GLY A 71 -9.78 4.35 1.07
CA GLY A 71 -10.48 3.62 2.14
C GLY A 71 -10.92 2.19 1.80
N PHE A 72 -10.48 1.62 0.69
CA PHE A 72 -10.94 0.30 0.26
C PHE A 72 -10.73 -0.77 1.35
N HIS A 73 -9.49 -0.99 1.79
CA HIS A 73 -9.20 -2.02 2.80
C HIS A 73 -9.81 -1.70 4.16
N SER A 74 -9.72 -0.45 4.61
CA SER A 74 -10.34 -0.01 5.87
C SER A 74 -11.84 -0.34 5.90
N VAL A 75 -12.56 -0.08 4.81
CA VAL A 75 -14.00 -0.38 4.70
C VAL A 75 -14.27 -1.88 4.69
N GLN A 76 -13.47 -2.69 3.99
CA GLN A 76 -13.63 -4.15 3.97
C GLN A 76 -13.38 -4.77 5.36
N LEU A 77 -12.36 -4.29 6.06
CA LEU A 77 -12.03 -4.74 7.42
C LEU A 77 -13.10 -4.34 8.44
N LEU A 78 -13.64 -3.12 8.35
CA LEU A 78 -14.78 -2.69 9.17
C LEU A 78 -16.02 -3.56 8.92
N LYS A 79 -16.35 -3.86 7.65
CA LYS A 79 -17.45 -4.78 7.30
C LYS A 79 -17.25 -6.19 7.84
N ALA A 80 -16.01 -6.62 7.99
CA ALA A 80 -15.66 -7.90 8.60
C ALA A 80 -15.73 -7.90 10.14
N GLY A 81 -16.00 -6.73 10.76
CA GLY A 81 -16.22 -6.59 12.20
C GLY A 81 -14.97 -6.23 13.00
N PHE A 82 -13.89 -5.82 12.36
CA PHE A 82 -12.66 -5.38 13.04
C PHE A 82 -12.77 -3.92 13.52
N ASP A 83 -12.00 -3.57 14.55
CA ASP A 83 -11.78 -2.19 14.99
C ASP A 83 -10.64 -1.58 14.17
N VAL A 84 -10.93 -0.59 13.32
CA VAL A 84 -9.98 -0.07 12.34
C VAL A 84 -9.70 1.41 12.56
N THR A 85 -8.42 1.75 12.74
CA THR A 85 -7.90 3.11 12.59
C THR A 85 -7.27 3.24 11.21
N SER A 86 -7.65 4.29 10.47
CA SER A 86 -7.28 4.54 9.08
C SER A 86 -6.31 5.71 9.01
N ALA A 87 -5.05 5.47 8.67
CA ALA A 87 -4.03 6.49 8.58
C ALA A 87 -3.49 6.61 7.14
N ASP A 88 -3.16 7.84 6.74
CA ASP A 88 -2.53 8.12 5.46
C ASP A 88 -1.70 9.41 5.56
N GLY A 89 -0.65 9.53 4.75
CA GLY A 89 0.16 10.74 4.63
C GLY A 89 -0.45 11.81 3.73
N ASN A 90 -1.53 11.49 3.00
CA ASN A 90 -2.22 12.42 2.10
C ASN A 90 -3.62 12.73 2.62
N MET A 91 -3.89 14.01 2.86
CA MET A 91 -5.16 14.47 3.44
C MET A 91 -6.34 14.34 2.47
N GLU A 92 -6.10 14.50 1.17
CA GLU A 92 -7.11 14.35 0.13
C GLU A 92 -7.59 12.89 0.06
N MET A 93 -6.64 11.93 0.17
CA MET A 93 -6.96 10.50 0.26
C MET A 93 -7.83 10.19 1.49
N LEU A 94 -7.47 10.71 2.67
CA LEU A 94 -8.27 10.51 3.89
C LEU A 94 -9.66 11.12 3.79
N THR A 95 -9.77 12.29 3.18
CA THR A 95 -11.07 12.93 2.93
C THR A 95 -11.95 12.05 2.06
N LYS A 96 -11.39 11.54 0.95
CA LYS A 96 -12.08 10.63 0.05
C LYS A 96 -12.45 9.31 0.72
N ALA A 97 -11.55 8.76 1.54
CA ALA A 97 -11.82 7.55 2.33
C ALA A 97 -13.02 7.72 3.28
N PHE A 98 -13.06 8.86 3.97
CA PHE A 98 -14.17 9.19 4.87
C PHE A 98 -15.51 9.29 4.11
N GLU A 99 -15.53 9.97 2.96
CA GLU A 99 -16.71 10.06 2.09
C GLU A 99 -17.16 8.68 1.60
N ASN A 100 -16.21 7.85 1.14
CA ASN A 100 -16.48 6.50 0.66
C ASN A 100 -17.07 5.59 1.74
N ALA A 101 -16.59 5.71 2.97
CA ALA A 101 -17.16 4.98 4.11
C ALA A 101 -18.58 5.46 4.44
N ARG A 102 -18.78 6.80 4.51
CA ARG A 102 -20.11 7.38 4.77
C ARG A 102 -21.15 6.95 3.74
N ASN A 103 -20.78 6.92 2.47
CA ASN A 103 -21.67 6.48 1.37
C ASN A 103 -22.05 4.98 1.52
N ARG A 104 -21.33 4.24 2.37
CA ARG A 104 -21.59 2.84 2.71
C ARG A 104 -22.15 2.65 4.13
N ASN A 105 -22.60 3.75 4.78
CA ASN A 105 -23.10 3.78 6.15
C ASN A 105 -22.09 3.30 7.19
N LEU A 106 -20.81 3.58 6.97
CA LEU A 106 -19.71 3.27 7.87
C LEU A 106 -19.01 4.57 8.34
N MET A 107 -18.34 4.49 9.47
CA MET A 107 -17.54 5.60 10.01
C MET A 107 -16.09 5.15 10.13
N LEU A 108 -15.18 5.87 9.46
CA LEU A 108 -13.75 5.69 9.64
C LEU A 108 -13.23 6.57 10.78
N GLN A 109 -12.31 5.99 11.57
CA GLN A 109 -11.45 6.77 12.45
C GLN A 109 -10.20 7.13 11.66
N THR A 110 -10.10 8.36 11.16
CA THR A 110 -9.01 8.79 10.29
C THR A 110 -7.94 9.56 11.05
N VAL A 111 -6.67 9.31 10.71
CA VAL A 111 -5.50 10.01 11.27
C VAL A 111 -4.57 10.39 10.12
N HIS A 112 -4.24 11.67 9.99
CA HIS A 112 -3.18 12.11 9.08
C HIS A 112 -1.82 11.85 9.74
N ALA A 113 -1.02 10.95 9.18
CA ALA A 113 0.24 10.53 9.78
C ALA A 113 1.29 10.18 8.72
N ASP A 114 2.52 10.59 8.97
CA ASP A 114 3.70 10.16 8.24
C ASP A 114 4.26 8.89 8.88
N TRP A 115 4.52 7.85 8.10
CA TRP A 115 5.06 6.58 8.58
C TRP A 115 6.38 6.70 9.35
N ARG A 116 7.21 7.68 8.99
CA ARG A 116 8.51 7.94 9.64
C ARG A 116 8.37 8.49 11.06
N TRP A 117 7.17 8.94 11.42
CA TRP A 117 6.82 9.54 12.70
C TRP A 117 5.46 9.05 13.21
N LEU A 118 5.08 7.82 12.84
CA LEU A 118 3.73 7.29 13.04
C LEU A 118 3.26 7.39 14.48
N ASN A 119 4.11 7.04 15.45
CA ASN A 119 3.76 7.02 16.87
C ASN A 119 3.60 8.43 17.48
N LYS A 120 3.91 9.49 16.72
CA LYS A 120 3.62 10.87 17.13
C LYS A 120 2.13 11.18 17.02
N ASP A 121 1.48 10.69 15.97
CA ASP A 121 0.11 11.05 15.60
C ASP A 121 -0.87 9.90 15.85
N VAL A 122 -0.41 8.66 15.77
CA VAL A 122 -1.18 7.45 16.02
C VAL A 122 -0.87 6.91 17.42
N HIS A 123 -1.89 6.82 18.27
CA HIS A 123 -1.71 6.42 19.66
C HIS A 123 -2.28 5.03 19.96
N GLY A 124 -1.63 4.35 20.91
CA GLY A 124 -2.02 3.00 21.33
C GLY A 124 -1.24 1.90 20.64
N LYS A 125 -1.68 0.67 20.86
CA LYS A 125 -1.08 -0.53 20.27
C LYS A 125 -2.11 -1.31 19.50
N TYR A 126 -1.67 -1.94 18.42
CA TYR A 126 -2.51 -2.62 17.46
C TYR A 126 -2.16 -4.11 17.38
N ASP A 127 -3.16 -4.94 17.14
CA ASP A 127 -2.98 -6.38 16.92
C ASP A 127 -2.46 -6.64 15.49
N ALA A 128 -2.81 -5.76 14.57
CA ALA A 128 -2.30 -5.81 13.20
C ALA A 128 -2.09 -4.41 12.62
N ILE A 129 -1.08 -4.29 11.77
CA ILE A 129 -0.87 -3.15 10.88
C ILE A 129 -0.96 -3.66 9.44
N VAL A 130 -1.69 -2.95 8.60
CA VAL A 130 -1.75 -3.23 7.16
C VAL A 130 -1.18 -2.04 6.37
N CYS A 131 -0.27 -2.32 5.45
CA CYS A 131 0.33 -1.36 4.53
C CYS A 131 0.19 -1.93 3.11
N LEU A 132 -0.93 -1.66 2.47
CA LEU A 132 -1.35 -2.31 1.24
C LEU A 132 -1.43 -1.34 0.06
N GLY A 133 -1.54 -1.89 -1.16
CA GLY A 133 -1.61 -1.11 -2.39
C GLY A 133 -0.24 -0.75 -2.96
N ASN A 134 0.79 -1.53 -2.70
CA ASN A 134 2.17 -1.25 -3.12
C ASN A 134 2.74 0.06 -2.51
N SER A 135 2.14 0.54 -1.43
CA SER A 135 2.36 1.90 -0.90
C SER A 135 3.73 2.09 -0.28
N PHE A 136 4.33 1.06 0.33
CA PHE A 136 5.65 1.16 0.98
C PHE A 136 6.77 1.53 0.00
N THR A 137 6.56 1.32 -1.28
CA THR A 137 7.49 1.67 -2.36
C THR A 137 7.67 3.17 -2.60
N HIS A 138 6.83 4.02 -2.01
CA HIS A 138 7.01 5.47 -2.02
C HIS A 138 8.16 5.97 -1.14
N LEU A 139 8.71 5.11 -0.27
CA LEU A 139 9.88 5.43 0.54
C LEU A 139 11.17 5.21 -0.26
N PHE A 140 11.71 6.26 -0.89
CA PHE A 140 12.94 6.20 -1.69
C PHE A 140 14.21 6.10 -0.86
N ASP A 141 14.25 6.74 0.30
CA ASP A 141 15.40 6.70 1.19
C ASP A 141 15.40 5.43 2.06
N GLU A 142 16.56 4.76 2.17
CA GLU A 142 16.68 3.54 2.97
C GLU A 142 16.49 3.81 4.47
N GLY A 143 16.98 4.94 4.97
CA GLY A 143 16.78 5.37 6.35
C GLY A 143 15.29 5.59 6.66
N ASP A 144 14.53 6.15 5.70
CA ASP A 144 13.08 6.32 5.83
C ASP A 144 12.36 4.97 5.86
N ARG A 145 12.77 4.00 5.02
CA ARG A 145 12.21 2.62 5.07
C ARG A 145 12.44 1.96 6.41
N ARG A 146 13.67 2.02 6.94
CA ARG A 146 14.01 1.46 8.25
C ARG A 146 13.26 2.14 9.39
N ARG A 147 13.14 3.45 9.33
CA ARG A 147 12.39 4.22 10.33
C ARG A 147 10.91 3.88 10.32
N ALA A 148 10.27 3.84 9.15
CA ALA A 148 8.87 3.47 9.03
C ALA A 148 8.59 2.06 9.57
N LEU A 149 9.45 1.09 9.27
CA LEU A 149 9.31 -0.27 9.84
C LEU A 149 9.51 -0.30 11.36
N ALA A 150 10.44 0.47 11.89
CA ALA A 150 10.63 0.60 13.34
C ALA A 150 9.40 1.23 14.03
N GLU A 151 8.79 2.25 13.41
CA GLU A 151 7.55 2.87 13.87
C GLU A 151 6.37 1.88 13.83
N PHE A 152 6.26 1.07 12.77
CA PHE A 152 5.25 0.01 12.67
C PHE A 152 5.47 -1.06 13.77
N TYR A 153 6.72 -1.52 13.92
CA TYR A 153 7.07 -2.48 14.97
C TYR A 153 6.72 -1.94 16.35
N ALA A 154 7.04 -0.66 16.64
CA ALA A 154 6.73 -0.02 17.91
C ALA A 154 5.21 0.12 18.13
N ALA A 155 4.39 0.35 17.09
CA ALA A 155 2.94 0.45 17.21
C ALA A 155 2.23 -0.89 17.39
N LEU A 156 2.89 -2.02 17.09
CA LEU A 156 2.33 -3.36 17.26
C LEU A 156 2.39 -3.80 18.74
N LYS A 157 1.36 -4.53 19.15
CA LYS A 157 1.38 -5.33 20.39
C LYS A 157 2.37 -6.50 20.24
N TYR A 158 2.70 -7.14 21.36
CA TYR A 158 3.29 -8.47 21.36
C TYR A 158 2.36 -9.43 20.61
N ASP A 159 2.91 -10.36 19.83
CA ASP A 159 2.18 -11.23 18.88
C ASP A 159 1.40 -10.48 17.80
N GLY A 160 1.65 -9.19 17.63
CA GLY A 160 1.07 -8.40 16.56
C GLY A 160 1.71 -8.72 15.20
N ILE A 161 0.98 -8.44 14.12
CA ILE A 161 1.44 -8.71 12.75
C ILE A 161 1.45 -7.45 11.89
N LEU A 162 2.44 -7.36 11.03
CA LEU A 162 2.46 -6.44 9.90
C LEU A 162 2.10 -7.22 8.63
N ILE A 163 1.13 -6.72 7.87
CA ILE A 163 0.81 -7.21 6.53
C ILE A 163 1.18 -6.11 5.54
N LEU A 164 2.10 -6.41 4.63
CA LEU A 164 2.59 -5.48 3.64
C LEU A 164 2.58 -6.14 2.26
N ASP A 165 2.06 -5.44 1.25
CA ASP A 165 2.13 -5.90 -0.13
C ASP A 165 3.10 -5.08 -0.99
N GLN A 166 3.55 -5.69 -2.06
CA GLN A 166 4.34 -5.06 -3.11
C GLN A 166 4.17 -5.78 -4.44
N ARG A 167 4.34 -5.07 -5.56
CA ARG A 167 4.49 -5.71 -6.87
C ARG A 167 5.70 -6.64 -6.89
N ASN A 168 5.68 -7.64 -7.75
CA ASN A 168 6.84 -8.47 -8.00
C ASN A 168 7.90 -7.69 -8.81
N TYR A 169 8.67 -6.86 -8.11
CA TYR A 169 9.75 -6.09 -8.73
C TYR A 169 10.92 -6.96 -9.18
N ASP A 170 11.05 -8.19 -8.68
CA ASP A 170 12.05 -9.13 -9.19
C ASP A 170 11.74 -9.47 -10.64
N SER A 171 10.52 -9.90 -10.95
CA SER A 171 10.09 -10.16 -12.33
C SER A 171 10.08 -8.91 -13.20
N ILE A 172 9.59 -7.78 -12.69
CA ILE A 172 9.54 -6.51 -13.44
C ILE A 172 10.93 -6.04 -13.88
N LEU A 173 11.94 -6.15 -13.02
CA LEU A 173 13.31 -5.75 -13.28
C LEU A 173 14.05 -6.73 -14.19
N ASP A 174 13.84 -8.04 -13.99
CA ASP A 174 14.62 -9.08 -14.64
C ASP A 174 14.00 -9.56 -15.98
N GLU A 175 12.67 -9.53 -16.09
CA GLU A 175 11.92 -10.09 -17.24
C GLU A 175 11.04 -9.06 -17.96
N GLY A 176 10.80 -7.89 -17.33
CA GLY A 176 9.88 -6.87 -17.82
C GLY A 176 8.48 -6.99 -17.22
N PHE A 177 7.68 -5.96 -17.43
CA PHE A 177 6.35 -5.86 -16.84
C PHE A 177 5.35 -6.76 -17.58
N SER A 178 4.69 -7.63 -16.83
CA SER A 178 3.45 -8.30 -17.24
C SER A 178 2.51 -8.33 -16.02
N SER A 179 1.20 -8.33 -16.24
CA SER A 179 0.22 -8.46 -15.18
C SER A 179 -0.84 -9.48 -15.58
N LYS A 180 -0.98 -10.52 -14.77
CA LYS A 180 -2.00 -11.56 -14.91
C LYS A 180 -3.24 -11.24 -14.08
N HIS A 181 -3.05 -10.49 -12.97
CA HIS A 181 -4.08 -10.10 -12.01
C HIS A 181 -4.43 -8.61 -12.14
N THR A 182 -5.11 -8.28 -13.23
CA THR A 182 -5.47 -6.91 -13.60
C THR A 182 -6.17 -6.15 -12.46
N TYR A 183 -6.98 -6.84 -11.64
CA TYR A 183 -7.88 -6.18 -10.69
C TYR A 183 -7.29 -5.92 -9.30
N TYR A 184 -6.07 -6.33 -9.01
CA TYR A 184 -5.51 -6.08 -7.68
C TYR A 184 -5.02 -4.64 -7.50
N TYR A 185 -4.27 -4.13 -8.47
CA TYR A 185 -3.76 -2.76 -8.42
C TYR A 185 -4.45 -1.79 -9.38
N CYS A 186 -5.20 -2.29 -10.33
CA CYS A 186 -5.83 -1.49 -11.38
C CYS A 186 -7.02 -2.23 -11.96
N GLY A 187 -8.17 -1.55 -12.10
CA GLY A 187 -9.35 -2.09 -12.79
C GLY A 187 -9.21 -2.04 -14.32
N ASP A 188 -10.16 -2.66 -15.05
CA ASP A 188 -10.13 -2.77 -16.52
C ASP A 188 -10.19 -1.44 -17.26
N GLN A 189 -10.77 -0.40 -16.63
CA GLN A 189 -11.04 0.88 -17.27
C GLN A 189 -9.81 1.77 -17.33
N VAL A 190 -8.77 1.47 -16.54
CA VAL A 190 -7.55 2.27 -16.43
C VAL A 190 -6.36 1.42 -16.85
N THR A 191 -5.51 1.94 -17.69
CA THR A 191 -4.27 1.27 -18.07
C THR A 191 -3.14 1.74 -17.19
N ALA A 192 -2.46 0.79 -16.53
CA ALA A 192 -1.25 1.03 -15.74
C ALA A 192 -0.04 0.41 -16.46
N GLU A 193 0.88 1.23 -16.94
CA GLU A 193 2.04 0.79 -17.70
C GLU A 193 3.34 1.40 -17.14
N PRO A 194 4.43 0.62 -17.04
CA PRO A 194 5.71 1.19 -16.69
C PRO A 194 6.22 2.09 -17.82
N GLU A 195 6.55 3.32 -17.50
CA GLU A 195 7.17 4.28 -18.40
C GLU A 195 8.69 4.22 -18.30
N HIS A 196 9.19 3.89 -17.11
CA HIS A 196 10.60 3.69 -16.82
C HIS A 196 10.78 2.69 -15.68
N VAL A 197 11.76 1.80 -15.80
CA VAL A 197 12.16 0.87 -14.75
C VAL A 197 13.67 0.72 -14.73
N ASP A 198 14.29 1.01 -13.59
CA ASP A 198 15.68 0.68 -13.26
C ASP A 198 15.76 0.24 -11.79
N ASP A 199 16.96 -0.12 -11.29
CA ASP A 199 17.15 -0.60 -9.91
C ASP A 199 16.77 0.42 -8.81
N SER A 200 16.47 1.65 -9.16
CA SER A 200 16.20 2.76 -8.22
C SER A 200 14.87 3.49 -8.45
N LEU A 201 14.24 3.25 -9.60
CA LEU A 201 12.98 3.88 -9.97
C LEU A 201 12.13 2.95 -10.83
N ALA A 202 10.89 2.75 -10.41
CA ALA A 202 9.81 2.25 -11.23
C ALA A 202 8.77 3.38 -11.38
N ARG A 203 8.67 3.96 -12.58
CA ARG A 203 7.70 4.99 -12.89
C ARG A 203 6.57 4.39 -13.70
N PHE A 204 5.35 4.43 -13.16
CA PHE A 204 4.14 3.96 -13.82
C PHE A 204 3.29 5.13 -14.31
N ARG A 205 2.76 4.99 -15.52
CA ARG A 205 1.74 5.88 -16.08
C ARG A 205 0.37 5.21 -15.97
N TYR A 206 -0.59 5.95 -15.45
CA TYR A 206 -2.00 5.58 -15.36
C TYR A 206 -2.79 6.40 -16.36
N SER A 207 -3.41 5.74 -17.35
CA SER A 207 -4.19 6.38 -18.41
C SER A 207 -5.66 6.06 -18.24
N PHE A 208 -6.48 7.09 -18.17
CA PHE A 208 -7.93 7.00 -17.94
C PHE A 208 -8.71 7.14 -19.25
N PRO A 209 -9.97 6.63 -19.33
CA PRO A 209 -10.80 6.69 -20.55
C PRO A 209 -11.09 8.11 -21.05
N ASP A 210 -11.07 9.11 -20.17
CA ASP A 210 -11.27 10.51 -20.54
C ASP A 210 -10.00 11.20 -21.11
N GLY A 211 -8.91 10.42 -21.26
CA GLY A 211 -7.63 10.88 -21.78
C GLY A 211 -6.70 11.50 -20.73
N SER A 212 -7.13 11.60 -19.47
CA SER A 212 -6.24 12.06 -18.38
C SER A 212 -5.16 11.03 -18.08
N LYS A 213 -3.96 11.50 -17.71
CA LYS A 213 -2.80 10.68 -17.41
C LYS A 213 -2.16 11.16 -16.10
N PHE A 214 -1.81 10.20 -15.26
CA PHE A 214 -1.08 10.46 -14.02
C PHE A 214 0.08 9.49 -13.89
N HIS A 215 1.05 9.84 -13.05
CA HIS A 215 2.25 9.05 -12.87
C HIS A 215 2.51 8.83 -11.38
N LEU A 216 3.09 7.68 -11.06
CA LEU A 216 3.63 7.40 -9.73
C LEU A 216 5.07 6.92 -9.87
N ASN A 217 5.94 7.50 -9.08
CA ASN A 217 7.31 7.06 -8.91
C ASN A 217 7.41 6.17 -7.67
N MET A 218 8.01 5.01 -7.82
CA MET A 218 8.14 4.01 -6.77
C MET A 218 9.55 3.46 -6.73
N PHE A 219 10.06 3.18 -5.54
CA PHE A 219 11.29 2.43 -5.39
C PHE A 219 11.00 0.94 -5.63
N PRO A 220 11.70 0.27 -6.57
CA PRO A 220 11.44 -1.14 -6.89
C PRO A 220 11.97 -2.06 -5.81
N LEU A 221 11.16 -2.38 -4.82
CA LEU A 221 11.49 -3.25 -3.70
C LEU A 221 11.57 -4.70 -4.16
N ARG A 222 12.77 -5.27 -4.25
CA ARG A 222 12.94 -6.72 -4.46
C ARG A 222 12.48 -7.50 -3.22
N LYS A 223 11.89 -8.68 -3.43
CA LYS A 223 11.36 -9.53 -2.37
C LYS A 223 12.40 -9.86 -1.29
N ALA A 224 13.60 -10.25 -1.69
CA ALA A 224 14.66 -10.59 -0.75
C ALA A 224 15.10 -9.39 0.10
N TYR A 225 15.20 -8.20 -0.51
CA TYR A 225 15.52 -6.96 0.18
C TYR A 225 14.44 -6.57 1.20
N MET A 226 13.16 -6.63 0.80
CA MET A 226 12.06 -6.34 1.73
C MET A 226 12.05 -7.29 2.94
N ARG A 227 12.27 -8.59 2.71
CA ARG A 227 12.37 -9.58 3.78
C ARG A 227 13.57 -9.32 4.71
N SER A 228 14.69 -8.82 4.17
CA SER A 228 15.87 -8.42 4.97
C SER A 228 15.53 -7.23 5.86
N LEU A 229 14.91 -6.18 5.29
CA LEU A 229 14.47 -5.00 6.06
C LEU A 229 13.52 -5.37 7.20
N LEU A 230 12.55 -6.26 6.96
CA LEU A 230 11.63 -6.74 8.00
C LEU A 230 12.39 -7.44 9.14
N LYS A 231 13.33 -8.34 8.82
CA LYS A 231 14.16 -9.03 9.84
C LYS A 231 15.01 -8.04 10.63
N GLU A 232 15.67 -7.12 9.96
CA GLU A 232 16.53 -6.10 10.58
C GLU A 232 15.74 -5.13 11.47
N SER A 233 14.44 -4.95 11.18
CA SER A 233 13.52 -4.16 11.99
C SER A 233 12.93 -4.91 13.18
N GLY A 234 13.32 -6.19 13.38
CA GLY A 234 12.94 -6.98 14.56
C GLY A 234 11.83 -8.00 14.33
N PHE A 235 11.23 -8.10 13.15
CA PHE A 235 10.22 -9.12 12.87
C PHE A 235 10.86 -10.52 12.78
N GLN A 236 10.32 -11.50 13.53
CA GLN A 236 10.91 -12.82 13.70
C GLN A 236 10.41 -13.83 12.67
N GLN A 237 9.08 -13.89 12.47
CA GLN A 237 8.49 -14.80 11.51
C GLN A 237 7.98 -14.01 10.32
N ILE A 238 8.48 -14.34 9.13
CA ILE A 238 8.06 -13.65 7.90
C ILE A 238 7.62 -14.69 6.90
N LYS A 239 6.30 -14.75 6.67
CA LYS A 239 5.67 -15.54 5.63
C LYS A 239 5.39 -14.66 4.42
N THR A 240 5.65 -15.16 3.23
CA THR A 240 5.39 -14.43 1.98
C THR A 240 4.45 -15.25 1.11
N TYR A 241 3.40 -14.62 0.63
CA TYR A 241 2.44 -15.18 -0.31
C TYR A 241 2.65 -14.53 -1.67
N GLY A 242 2.55 -15.30 -2.74
CA GLY A 242 2.51 -14.82 -4.11
C GLY A 242 1.08 -14.89 -4.63
N ASP A 243 0.51 -13.81 -5.14
CA ASP A 243 -0.88 -13.74 -5.63
C ASP A 243 -1.88 -14.41 -4.67
N PHE A 244 -1.76 -14.10 -3.36
CA PHE A 244 -2.53 -14.71 -2.26
C PHE A 244 -2.29 -16.20 -2.00
N GLN A 245 -1.34 -16.85 -2.70
CA GLN A 245 -1.02 -18.27 -2.53
C GLN A 245 0.21 -18.45 -1.65
N GLU A 246 0.17 -19.44 -0.77
CA GLU A 246 1.31 -19.81 0.09
C GLU A 246 2.42 -20.48 -0.72
N THR A 247 2.05 -21.28 -1.70
CA THR A 247 2.98 -21.98 -2.59
C THR A 247 2.91 -21.39 -3.99
N TYR A 248 4.02 -20.91 -4.51
CA TYR A 248 4.15 -20.28 -5.82
C TYR A 248 5.54 -20.52 -6.40
N GLN A 249 5.66 -20.40 -7.73
CA GLN A 249 6.97 -20.32 -8.39
C GLN A 249 7.47 -18.88 -8.30
N GLU A 250 8.80 -18.69 -8.15
CA GLU A 250 9.42 -17.42 -7.75
C GLU A 250 9.05 -16.24 -8.66
N ASN A 251 8.99 -16.45 -9.96
CA ASN A 251 8.73 -15.39 -10.96
C ASN A 251 7.26 -15.32 -11.41
N ASP A 252 6.40 -16.21 -10.88
CA ASP A 252 5.02 -16.35 -11.32
C ASP A 252 4.08 -15.26 -10.78
N PRO A 253 4.19 -14.83 -9.49
CA PRO A 253 3.25 -13.88 -8.93
C PRO A 253 3.40 -12.49 -9.53
N ASP A 254 2.28 -11.79 -9.69
CA ASP A 254 2.27 -10.36 -10.01
C ASP A 254 2.63 -9.50 -8.79
N PHE A 255 2.39 -10.03 -7.59
CA PHE A 255 2.66 -9.35 -6.32
C PHE A 255 2.96 -10.32 -5.18
N PHE A 256 3.61 -9.78 -4.17
CA PHE A 256 3.86 -10.48 -2.91
C PHE A 256 3.10 -9.82 -1.76
N VAL A 257 2.61 -10.65 -0.83
CA VAL A 257 2.10 -10.21 0.45
C VAL A 257 2.98 -10.79 1.55
N HIS A 258 3.63 -9.92 2.32
CA HIS A 258 4.44 -10.29 3.47
C HIS A 258 3.61 -10.20 4.73
N VAL A 259 3.57 -11.27 5.51
CA VAL A 259 3.00 -11.30 6.86
C VAL A 259 4.17 -11.51 7.81
N ALA A 260 4.46 -10.48 8.62
CA ALA A 260 5.59 -10.44 9.52
C ALA A 260 5.12 -10.31 10.97
N GLU A 261 5.61 -11.16 11.87
CA GLU A 261 5.17 -11.25 13.26
C GLU A 261 6.18 -10.60 14.22
N LYS A 262 5.65 -9.88 15.20
CA LYS A 262 6.39 -9.39 16.36
C LYS A 262 6.16 -10.37 17.52
N THR A 263 7.14 -11.24 17.82
CA THR A 263 7.01 -12.32 18.81
C THR A 263 7.85 -12.16 20.06
N TYR A 264 8.76 -11.19 20.13
CA TYR A 264 9.54 -10.90 21.35
C TYR A 264 8.92 -9.75 22.13
N ASP A 265 8.89 -9.89 23.46
CA ASP A 265 8.71 -8.75 24.34
C ASP A 265 9.92 -7.81 24.23
N ASP A 266 9.68 -6.52 24.16
CA ASP A 266 10.69 -5.51 24.42
C ASP A 266 10.80 -5.41 25.97
N ASP A 267 11.63 -6.27 26.59
CA ASP A 267 12.02 -6.17 28.01
C ASP A 267 12.91 -4.93 28.25
#